data_f58521a3bad662dc246a9cce47641d92
#
_entry.id   f58521a3bad662dc246a9cce47641d92
#
_cell.length_a   1.000
_cell.length_b   1.000
_cell.length_c   1.000
_cell.angle_alpha   90.00
_cell.angle_beta   90.00
_cell.angle_gamma   90.00
#
_symmetry.space_group_name_H-M   'P 1'
#
loop_
_entity.id
_entity.type
_entity.pdbx_description
1 polymer ?
#
loop_
_entity_poly.entity_id
_entity_poly.type
_entity_poly.pdbx_seq_one_letter_code
_entity_poly.pdbx_strand_id
1 'polypeptide(L)'
;MLGIPYSDLHLRTSRGHAPKWSPDSSVSEVTTIQLEFRDLSRCTNDEQYEKAASGVSKKVHALQKTQGLVPIFINPNTGKFRKGATITLGARGDSYYEYLLKQWIQTGKTSSYLKDDFVESVIGVSK
;
A
#
# COMPACT_ATOMS: atom_id res chain seq x y z
N MET A 1 9.27 -4.52 13.49
CA MET A 1 9.21 -4.08 12.07
C MET A 1 7.97 -3.23 11.88
N LEU A 2 8.08 -2.04 11.30
CA LEU A 2 6.94 -1.10 11.20
C LEU A 2 5.89 -1.50 10.14
N GLY A 3 6.10 -2.58 9.42
CA GLY A 3 5.12 -3.18 8.51
C GLY A 3 5.05 -2.57 7.10
N ILE A 4 5.84 -1.54 6.77
CA ILE A 4 5.97 -1.07 5.40
C ILE A 4 7.19 -1.76 4.77
N PRO A 5 7.03 -2.47 3.64
CA PRO A 5 8.15 -3.15 3.00
C PRO A 5 9.11 -2.17 2.30
N TYR A 6 10.36 -2.59 2.15
CA TYR A 6 11.29 -1.96 1.23
C TYR A 6 10.97 -2.34 -0.21
N SER A 7 11.36 -1.50 -1.18
CA SER A 7 11.16 -1.78 -2.61
C SER A 7 12.02 -2.94 -3.10
N ASP A 8 13.24 -3.09 -2.59
CA ASP A 8 14.18 -4.10 -3.04
C ASP A 8 14.43 -5.17 -1.97
N LEU A 9 14.59 -6.42 -2.41
CA LEU A 9 14.93 -7.56 -1.56
C LEU A 9 16.17 -8.27 -2.11
N HIS A 10 17.20 -8.40 -1.27
CA HIS A 10 18.38 -9.19 -1.61
C HIS A 10 18.09 -10.68 -1.37
N LEU A 11 17.89 -11.45 -2.44
CA LEU A 11 17.42 -12.84 -2.36
C LEU A 11 18.33 -13.76 -1.53
N ARG A 12 19.67 -13.61 -1.61
CA ARG A 12 20.61 -14.45 -0.85
C ARG A 12 20.51 -14.24 0.66
N THR A 13 20.30 -12.99 1.10
CA THR A 13 20.30 -12.64 2.53
C THR A 13 18.93 -12.42 3.10
N SER A 14 17.88 -12.44 2.27
CA SER A 14 16.50 -12.11 2.62
C SER A 14 16.36 -10.77 3.35
N ARG A 15 17.25 -9.81 3.02
CA ARG A 15 17.22 -8.47 3.59
C ARG A 15 16.62 -7.48 2.62
N GLY A 16 15.59 -6.76 3.09
CA GLY A 16 15.02 -5.63 2.37
C GLY A 16 15.95 -4.43 2.45
N HIS A 17 16.03 -3.66 1.38
CA HIS A 17 16.78 -2.40 1.33
C HIS A 17 16.10 -1.39 0.42
N ALA A 18 16.38 -0.13 0.67
CA ALA A 18 15.94 0.95 -0.19
C ALA A 18 16.73 0.93 -1.50
N PRO A 19 16.12 1.28 -2.63
CA PRO A 19 16.84 1.44 -3.89
C PRO A 19 17.85 2.59 -3.80
N LYS A 20 18.87 2.57 -4.66
CA LYS A 20 19.95 3.59 -4.64
C LYS A 20 19.45 5.01 -4.90
N TRP A 21 18.33 5.16 -5.59
CA TRP A 21 17.77 6.45 -6.01
C TRP A 21 16.78 7.06 -5.00
N SER A 22 16.32 6.30 -4.00
CA SER A 22 15.37 6.82 -2.97
C SER A 22 15.49 6.03 -1.68
N PRO A 23 15.49 6.69 -0.51
CA PRO A 23 15.40 6.01 0.78
C PRO A 23 13.99 5.51 1.10
N ASP A 24 13.00 5.90 0.31
CA ASP A 24 11.58 5.62 0.52
C ASP A 24 11.07 4.61 -0.51
N SER A 25 10.04 3.87 -0.13
CA SER A 25 9.31 2.98 -1.01
C SER A 25 8.20 3.74 -1.75
N SER A 26 7.87 3.29 -2.96
CA SER A 26 6.71 3.79 -3.70
C SER A 26 5.41 3.33 -3.02
N VAL A 27 4.44 4.23 -2.90
CA VAL A 27 3.13 3.87 -2.31
C VAL A 27 2.43 2.83 -3.17
N SER A 28 2.46 2.96 -4.50
CA SER A 28 1.91 1.93 -5.40
C SER A 28 2.55 0.56 -5.14
N GLU A 29 3.88 0.45 -5.05
CA GLU A 29 4.56 -0.84 -4.81
C GLU A 29 4.11 -1.51 -3.52
N VAL A 30 4.06 -0.76 -2.42
CA VAL A 30 3.73 -1.35 -1.10
C VAL A 30 2.25 -1.66 -0.92
N THR A 31 1.39 -1.06 -1.72
CA THR A 31 -0.08 -1.22 -1.63
C THR A 31 -0.69 -2.06 -2.74
N THR A 32 0.14 -2.70 -3.58
CA THR A 32 -0.32 -3.51 -4.72
C THR A 32 0.22 -4.95 -4.72
N ILE A 33 0.54 -5.47 -3.55
CA ILE A 33 0.89 -6.88 -3.33
C ILE A 33 -0.23 -7.65 -2.61
N GLN A 34 -1.31 -6.99 -2.28
CA GLN A 34 -2.32 -7.49 -1.35
C GLN A 34 -3.21 -8.58 -1.98
N LEU A 35 -3.51 -8.46 -3.26
CA LEU A 35 -4.32 -9.46 -3.97
C LEU A 35 -3.58 -10.78 -4.06
N GLU A 36 -2.33 -10.72 -4.49
CA GLU A 36 -1.46 -11.88 -4.66
C GLU A 36 -1.14 -12.55 -3.32
N PHE A 37 -0.85 -11.78 -2.28
CA PHE A 37 -0.54 -12.33 -0.97
C PHE A 37 -1.77 -12.92 -0.28
N ARG A 38 -2.96 -12.37 -0.53
CA ARG A 38 -4.20 -12.97 -0.05
C ARG A 38 -4.51 -14.29 -0.74
N ASP A 39 -4.28 -14.37 -2.06
CA ASP A 39 -4.41 -15.61 -2.79
C ASP A 39 -3.33 -16.64 -2.40
N LEU A 40 -2.10 -16.19 -2.17
CA LEU A 40 -1.03 -17.07 -1.67
C LEU A 40 -1.41 -17.68 -0.33
N SER A 41 -1.99 -16.91 0.59
CA SER A 41 -2.50 -17.44 1.86
C SER A 41 -3.55 -18.53 1.66
N ARG A 42 -4.45 -18.35 0.70
CA ARG A 42 -5.47 -19.36 0.36
C ARG A 42 -4.84 -20.61 -0.24
N CYS A 43 -3.92 -20.47 -1.18
CA CYS A 43 -3.26 -21.58 -1.87
C CYS A 43 -2.38 -22.40 -0.93
N THR A 44 -1.72 -21.77 0.02
CA THR A 44 -0.81 -22.43 0.97
C THR A 44 -1.46 -22.81 2.28
N ASN A 45 -2.68 -22.36 2.53
CA ASN A 45 -3.35 -22.44 3.83
C ASN A 45 -2.53 -21.82 4.98
N ASP A 46 -1.77 -20.78 4.67
CA ASP A 46 -0.93 -20.03 5.61
C ASP A 46 -1.33 -18.55 5.62
N GLU A 47 -1.95 -18.13 6.71
CA GLU A 47 -2.47 -16.77 6.87
C GLU A 47 -1.39 -15.68 6.98
N GLN A 48 -0.11 -16.04 7.14
CA GLN A 48 0.96 -15.07 7.36
C GLN A 48 1.08 -14.05 6.22
N TYR A 49 0.89 -14.49 4.98
CA TYR A 49 1.00 -13.62 3.80
C TYR A 49 -0.12 -12.58 3.76
N GLU A 50 -1.37 -13.00 3.96
CA GLU A 50 -2.50 -12.07 4.03
C GLU A 50 -2.38 -11.11 5.22
N LYS A 51 -1.99 -11.60 6.39
CA LYS A 51 -1.77 -10.77 7.58
C LYS A 51 -0.73 -9.68 7.33
N ALA A 52 0.39 -10.03 6.69
CA ALA A 52 1.43 -9.07 6.34
C ALA A 52 0.93 -8.00 5.37
N ALA A 53 0.31 -8.39 4.27
CA ALA A 53 -0.18 -7.48 3.24
C ALA A 53 -1.34 -6.58 3.74
N SER A 54 -2.29 -7.17 4.46
CA SER A 54 -3.41 -6.42 5.07
C SER A 54 -2.92 -5.45 6.15
N GLY A 55 -1.83 -5.77 6.84
CA GLY A 55 -1.17 -4.88 7.79
C GLY A 55 -0.66 -3.60 7.13
N VAL A 56 -0.11 -3.69 5.91
CA VAL A 56 0.31 -2.53 5.12
C VAL A 56 -0.90 -1.66 4.77
N SER A 57 -1.97 -2.25 4.24
CA SER A 57 -3.18 -1.52 3.87
C SER A 57 -3.80 -0.78 5.06
N LYS A 58 -3.93 -1.44 6.21
CA LYS A 58 -4.46 -0.82 7.45
C LYS A 58 -3.56 0.32 7.93
N LYS A 59 -2.24 0.19 7.79
CA LYS A 59 -1.30 1.23 8.17
C LYS A 59 -1.44 2.45 7.28
N VAL A 60 -1.52 2.27 5.96
CA VAL A 60 -1.73 3.38 5.03
C VAL A 60 -3.10 4.03 5.23
N HIS A 61 -4.15 3.25 5.53
CA HIS A 61 -5.46 3.76 5.91
C HIS A 61 -5.39 4.73 7.11
N ALA A 62 -4.63 4.38 8.14
CA ALA A 62 -4.50 5.19 9.35
C ALA A 62 -3.65 6.47 9.17
N LEU A 63 -2.95 6.65 8.04
CA LEU A 63 -2.17 7.85 7.79
C LEU A 63 -3.05 8.99 7.30
N GLN A 64 -2.67 10.21 7.70
CA GLN A 64 -3.35 11.42 7.21
C GLN A 64 -3.14 11.57 5.70
N LYS A 65 -4.23 11.76 4.98
CA LYS A 65 -4.29 11.95 3.53
C LYS A 65 -4.75 13.38 3.20
N THR A 66 -4.45 13.86 2.02
CA THR A 66 -4.94 15.14 1.53
C THR A 66 -6.19 14.91 0.69
N GLN A 67 -7.37 15.08 1.28
CA GLN A 67 -8.65 14.82 0.62
C GLN A 67 -8.74 13.37 0.06
N GLY A 68 -8.28 12.38 0.83
CA GLY A 68 -8.22 10.99 0.40
C GLY A 68 -7.06 10.65 -0.55
N LEU A 69 -6.28 11.64 -0.99
CA LEU A 69 -5.14 11.44 -1.89
C LEU A 69 -3.85 11.21 -1.12
N VAL A 70 -2.99 10.35 -1.66
CA VAL A 70 -1.73 9.94 -1.04
C VAL A 70 -0.50 10.49 -1.79
N PRO A 71 0.58 10.86 -1.07
CA PRO A 71 1.88 11.11 -1.70
C PRO A 71 2.46 9.85 -2.32
N ILE A 72 3.28 10.00 -3.35
CA ILE A 72 3.87 8.86 -4.08
C ILE A 72 4.93 8.08 -3.28
N PHE A 73 5.41 8.59 -2.15
CA PHE A 73 6.45 7.96 -1.33
C PHE A 73 6.06 7.78 0.13
N ILE A 74 6.42 6.62 0.68
CA ILE A 74 6.29 6.28 2.09
C ILE A 74 7.62 5.75 2.63
N ASN A 75 8.02 6.21 3.81
CA ASN A 75 9.28 5.78 4.41
C ASN A 75 9.11 4.45 5.17
N PRO A 76 9.82 3.38 4.80
CA PRO A 76 9.66 2.07 5.42
C PRO A 76 10.15 2.02 6.87
N ASN A 77 11.07 2.90 7.26
CA ASN A 77 11.61 2.95 8.63
C ASN A 77 10.67 3.67 9.59
N THR A 78 9.99 4.72 9.14
CA THR A 78 9.08 5.51 9.99
C THR A 78 7.61 5.13 9.81
N GLY A 79 7.28 4.49 8.68
CA GLY A 79 5.92 4.16 8.29
C GLY A 79 5.06 5.38 8.00
N LYS A 80 5.65 6.51 7.63
CA LYS A 80 4.96 7.77 7.33
C LYS A 80 5.16 8.17 5.88
N PHE A 81 4.19 8.88 5.31
CA PHE A 81 4.38 9.51 4.02
C PHE A 81 5.55 10.50 4.04
N ARG A 82 6.27 10.58 2.93
CA ARG A 82 7.34 11.58 2.76
C ARG A 82 6.74 12.97 2.67
N LYS A 83 7.17 13.86 3.54
CA LYS A 83 6.73 15.28 3.50
C LYS A 83 7.14 15.93 2.19
N GLY A 84 6.20 16.65 1.57
CA GLY A 84 6.44 17.37 0.31
C GLY A 84 6.57 16.46 -0.92
N ALA A 85 6.32 15.16 -0.82
CA ALA A 85 6.24 14.31 -1.99
C ALA A 85 5.00 14.64 -2.81
N THR A 86 5.13 14.50 -4.12
CA THR A 86 4.06 14.77 -5.08
C THR A 86 2.84 13.88 -4.80
N ILE A 87 1.66 14.47 -4.92
CA ILE A 87 0.37 13.76 -4.96
C ILE A 87 -0.04 13.75 -6.43
N THR A 88 -0.28 12.58 -7.00
CA THR A 88 -0.65 12.42 -8.40
C THR A 88 -1.42 11.11 -8.61
N LEU A 89 -2.20 11.06 -9.67
CA LEU A 89 -2.80 9.83 -10.20
C LEU A 89 -1.89 9.13 -11.23
N GLY A 90 -0.68 9.60 -11.39
CA GLY A 90 0.35 8.99 -12.24
C GLY A 90 1.23 8.02 -11.50
N ALA A 91 2.37 7.70 -12.11
CA ALA A 91 3.33 6.71 -11.63
C ALA A 91 3.65 6.82 -10.13
N ARG A 92 3.71 5.70 -9.45
CA ARG A 92 3.97 5.49 -8.01
C ARG A 92 2.81 5.86 -7.07
N GLY A 93 1.71 6.42 -7.58
CA GLY A 93 0.50 6.72 -6.82
C GLY A 93 -0.78 6.07 -7.38
N ASP A 94 -0.83 5.86 -8.68
CA ASP A 94 -1.96 5.37 -9.47
C ASP A 94 -2.59 4.07 -8.93
N SER A 95 -1.78 3.04 -8.82
CA SER A 95 -2.23 1.69 -8.44
C SER A 95 -2.72 1.59 -6.99
N TYR A 96 -2.37 2.53 -6.11
CA TYR A 96 -2.96 2.60 -4.78
C TYR A 96 -4.49 2.68 -4.85
N TYR A 97 -5.01 3.62 -5.63
CA TYR A 97 -6.45 3.85 -5.75
C TYR A 97 -7.17 2.66 -6.41
N GLU A 98 -6.55 2.10 -7.43
CA GLU A 98 -7.06 0.91 -8.12
C GLU A 98 -7.20 -0.29 -7.15
N TYR A 99 -6.15 -0.54 -6.36
CA TYR A 99 -6.11 -1.68 -5.44
C TYR A 99 -7.03 -1.51 -4.22
N LEU A 100 -7.42 -0.31 -3.84
CA LEU A 100 -8.47 -0.10 -2.83
C LEU A 100 -9.76 -0.79 -3.24
N LEU A 101 -10.23 -0.54 -4.45
CA LEU A 101 -11.47 -1.12 -4.97
C LEU A 101 -11.31 -2.63 -5.20
N LYS A 102 -10.20 -3.07 -5.80
CA LYS A 102 -9.93 -4.48 -6.07
C LYS A 102 -9.88 -5.31 -4.79
N GLN A 103 -9.19 -4.85 -3.76
CA GLN A 103 -9.13 -5.52 -2.46
C GLN A 103 -10.52 -5.60 -1.81
N TRP A 104 -11.31 -4.53 -1.87
CA TRP A 104 -12.67 -4.55 -1.34
C TRP A 104 -13.53 -5.61 -2.03
N ILE A 105 -13.44 -5.73 -3.35
CA ILE A 105 -14.15 -6.78 -4.12
C ILE A 105 -13.63 -8.17 -3.73
N GLN A 106 -12.31 -8.38 -3.69
CA GLN A 106 -11.70 -9.68 -3.35
C GLN A 106 -12.08 -10.15 -1.95
N THR A 107 -12.26 -9.23 -1.00
CA THR A 107 -12.70 -9.56 0.37
C THR A 107 -14.21 -9.78 0.50
N GLY A 108 -14.91 -9.95 -0.60
CA GLY A 108 -16.38 -10.12 -0.61
C GLY A 108 -17.10 -8.88 -0.09
N LYS A 109 -16.51 -7.70 -0.27
CA LYS A 109 -17.06 -6.41 0.15
C LYS A 109 -17.20 -6.24 1.67
N THR A 110 -16.43 -7.00 2.45
CA THR A 110 -16.49 -6.98 3.93
C THR A 110 -15.55 -5.94 4.56
N SER A 111 -14.49 -5.54 3.87
CA SER A 111 -13.49 -4.57 4.37
C SER A 111 -13.88 -3.14 4.04
N SER A 112 -14.81 -2.56 4.81
CA SER A 112 -15.41 -1.23 4.54
C SER A 112 -14.38 -0.11 4.40
N TYR A 113 -13.32 -0.10 5.20
CA TYR A 113 -12.29 0.94 5.15
C TYR A 113 -11.62 1.10 3.77
N LEU A 114 -11.52 0.01 3.00
CA LEU A 114 -10.96 0.06 1.62
C LEU A 114 -11.90 0.82 0.67
N LYS A 115 -13.21 0.57 0.81
CA LYS A 115 -14.24 1.29 0.06
C LYS A 115 -14.26 2.76 0.46
N ASP A 116 -14.18 3.04 1.76
CA ASP A 116 -14.26 4.40 2.28
C ASP A 116 -13.06 5.23 1.79
N ASP A 117 -11.83 4.70 1.85
CA ASP A 117 -10.63 5.31 1.28
C ASP A 117 -10.77 5.54 -0.24
N PHE A 118 -11.34 4.57 -0.97
CA PHE A 118 -11.57 4.73 -2.41
C PHE A 118 -12.55 5.86 -2.71
N VAL A 119 -13.69 5.90 -2.03
CA VAL A 119 -14.71 6.95 -2.23
C VAL A 119 -14.15 8.33 -1.87
N GLU A 120 -13.42 8.43 -0.75
CA GLU A 120 -12.77 9.68 -0.36
C GLU A 120 -11.78 10.17 -1.43
N SER A 121 -10.99 9.26 -2.01
CA SER A 121 -10.04 9.59 -3.07
C SER A 121 -10.74 10.09 -4.35
N VAL A 122 -11.83 9.44 -4.75
CA VAL A 122 -12.63 9.87 -5.92
C VAL A 122 -13.19 11.28 -5.72
N ILE A 123 -13.70 11.59 -4.52
CA ILE A 123 -14.17 12.93 -4.17
C ILE A 123 -13.00 13.94 -4.21
N GLY A 124 -11.82 13.54 -3.72
CA GLY A 124 -10.64 14.40 -3.72
C GLY A 124 -10.12 14.76 -5.12
N VAL A 125 -10.22 13.82 -6.06
CA VAL A 125 -9.86 14.07 -7.48
C VAL A 125 -10.80 15.04 -8.17
N SER A 126 -12.07 15.08 -7.73
CA SER A 126 -13.11 15.91 -8.36
C SER A 126 -13.06 17.39 -7.93
N LYS A 127 -12.16 17.74 -7.02
CA LYS A 127 -11.98 19.10 -6.49
C LYS A 127 -10.77 19.81 -7.08
#